data_7718409fcea8feae39b652e2186a981e
#
_entry.id   7718409fcea8feae39b652e2186a981e
#
_cell.length_a   1.000
_cell.length_b   1.000
_cell.length_c   1.000
_cell.angle_alpha   90.00
_cell.angle_beta   90.00
_cell.angle_gamma   90.00
#
_symmetry.space_group_name_H-M   'P 1'
#
loop_
_entity.id
_entity.type
_entity.pdbx_description
1 polymer ?
#
loop_
_entity_poly.entity_id
_entity_poly.type
_entity_poly.pdbx_seq_one_letter_code
_entity_poly.pdbx_strand_id
1 'polypeptide(L)'
;MRGVLRAFVVLQVLLPLCAFAADENVLVELNSIESADNRCRLNFVVQNKSRVAIESMKLDLVGFDTDGGIVRRLITDMGPVRAAKTVVRAFIVDIDCHQLGAVLVNDVTACAPGEPGTCLDGLGLSSRVKTVRLYK
;
A
#
# COMPACT_ATOMS: atom_id res chain seq x y z
N MET A 1 -6.85 36.98 -62.74
CA MET A 1 -7.61 36.20 -61.77
C MET A 1 -6.63 35.74 -60.68
N ARG A 2 -6.67 36.40 -59.51
CA ARG A 2 -5.74 36.15 -58.40
C ARG A 2 -6.47 35.28 -57.33
N GLY A 3 -6.13 33.98 -57.22
CA GLY A 3 -6.66 33.09 -56.20
C GLY A 3 -5.94 33.31 -54.88
N VAL A 4 -6.69 33.74 -53.87
CA VAL A 4 -6.19 33.92 -52.50
C VAL A 4 -6.35 32.58 -51.77
N LEU A 5 -5.23 31.89 -51.53
CA LEU A 5 -5.17 30.68 -50.75
C LEU A 5 -5.23 31.06 -49.26
N ARG A 6 -6.36 30.80 -48.59
CA ARG A 6 -6.53 30.98 -47.14
C ARG A 6 -5.97 29.76 -46.41
N ALA A 7 -4.81 29.92 -45.77
CA ALA A 7 -4.26 28.90 -44.86
C ALA A 7 -5.06 28.91 -43.55
N PHE A 8 -5.75 27.81 -43.25
CA PHE A 8 -6.35 27.57 -41.94
C PHE A 8 -5.26 27.06 -40.99
N VAL A 9 -4.86 27.89 -40.06
CA VAL A 9 -3.99 27.43 -38.94
C VAL A 9 -4.88 26.79 -37.87
N VAL A 10 -4.81 25.47 -37.75
CA VAL A 10 -5.47 24.73 -36.66
C VAL A 10 -4.58 24.82 -35.44
N LEU A 11 -4.99 25.66 -34.49
CA LEU A 11 -4.35 25.77 -33.17
C LEU A 11 -4.74 24.53 -32.32
N GLN A 12 -3.84 23.55 -32.23
CA GLN A 12 -4.03 22.41 -31.34
C GLN A 12 -3.78 22.84 -29.88
N VAL A 13 -4.85 22.94 -29.09
CA VAL A 13 -4.79 23.18 -27.65
C VAL A 13 -4.44 21.85 -26.98
N LEU A 14 -3.18 21.70 -26.54
CA LEU A 14 -2.76 20.61 -25.65
C LEU A 14 -3.32 20.91 -24.26
N LEU A 15 -4.38 20.21 -23.89
CA LEU A 15 -4.89 20.18 -22.51
C LEU A 15 -3.96 19.28 -21.67
N PRO A 16 -3.39 19.78 -20.56
CA PRO A 16 -2.65 18.93 -19.66
C PRO A 16 -3.62 17.93 -18.98
N LEU A 17 -3.37 16.63 -19.15
CA LEU A 17 -4.01 15.60 -18.32
C LEU A 17 -3.49 15.79 -16.89
N CYS A 18 -4.30 16.39 -16.02
CA CYS A 18 -4.07 16.31 -14.59
C CYS A 18 -4.33 14.85 -14.16
N ALA A 19 -3.26 14.09 -13.92
CA ALA A 19 -3.36 12.83 -13.24
C ALA A 19 -3.76 13.12 -11.79
N PHE A 20 -5.01 12.81 -11.42
CA PHE A 20 -5.43 12.80 -10.03
C PHE A 20 -4.72 11.63 -9.37
N ALA A 21 -3.71 11.91 -8.53
CA ALA A 21 -3.20 10.93 -7.59
C ALA A 21 -4.34 10.55 -6.64
N ALA A 22 -4.62 9.26 -6.48
CA ALA A 22 -5.57 8.80 -5.49
C ALA A 22 -5.08 9.26 -4.11
N ASP A 23 -5.93 9.94 -3.34
CA ASP A 23 -5.58 10.35 -1.97
C ASP A 23 -5.40 9.11 -1.11
N GLU A 24 -4.17 8.84 -0.70
CA GLU A 24 -3.85 7.77 0.25
C GLU A 24 -4.34 8.17 1.64
N ASN A 25 -5.48 7.62 2.04
CA ASN A 25 -6.11 7.92 3.32
C ASN A 25 -5.51 7.15 4.49
N VAL A 26 -4.92 5.99 4.21
CA VAL A 26 -4.29 5.11 5.18
C VAL A 26 -2.90 4.75 4.69
N LEU A 27 -1.89 4.97 5.52
CA LEU A 27 -0.53 4.52 5.25
C LEU A 27 -0.21 3.32 6.13
N VAL A 28 0.34 2.27 5.52
CA VAL A 28 0.93 1.11 6.20
C VAL A 28 2.40 1.05 5.84
N GLU A 29 3.24 1.22 6.83
CA GLU A 29 4.69 1.18 6.69
C GLU A 29 5.25 -0.05 7.40
N LEU A 30 6.01 -0.90 6.69
CA LEU A 30 6.87 -1.89 7.35
C LEU A 30 8.05 -1.13 7.97
N ASN A 31 7.97 -0.88 9.28
CA ASN A 31 8.91 -0.01 9.97
C ASN A 31 10.19 -0.74 10.39
N SER A 32 10.05 -1.95 10.93
CA SER A 32 11.19 -2.80 11.32
C SER A 32 10.83 -4.28 11.26
N ILE A 33 11.85 -5.12 11.18
CA ILE A 33 11.76 -6.57 11.38
C ILE A 33 12.72 -6.98 12.48
N GLU A 34 12.34 -7.97 13.28
CA GLU A 34 13.12 -8.45 14.40
C GLU A 34 13.11 -9.98 14.44
N SER A 35 14.28 -10.59 14.55
CA SER A 35 14.37 -12.05 14.76
C SER A 35 13.89 -12.43 16.16
N ALA A 36 12.98 -13.39 16.24
CA ALA A 36 12.40 -13.91 17.46
C ALA A 36 12.31 -15.44 17.37
N ASP A 37 13.21 -16.16 17.99
CA ASP A 37 13.21 -17.64 18.06
C ASP A 37 13.06 -18.31 16.67
N ASN A 38 13.94 -17.98 15.72
CA ASN A 38 13.90 -18.42 14.31
C ASN A 38 12.64 -18.02 13.54
N ARG A 39 11.88 -17.07 14.07
CA ARG A 39 10.73 -16.45 13.42
C ARG A 39 11.01 -14.96 13.19
N CYS A 40 10.24 -14.35 12.32
CA CYS A 40 10.36 -12.93 12.02
C CYS A 40 9.16 -12.17 12.59
N ARG A 41 9.44 -11.19 13.44
CA ARG A 41 8.45 -10.20 13.87
C ARG A 41 8.47 -9.04 12.89
N LEU A 42 7.32 -8.78 12.28
CA LEU A 42 7.10 -7.65 11.39
C LEU A 42 6.40 -6.54 12.19
N ASN A 43 7.03 -5.38 12.31
CA ASN A 43 6.44 -4.23 12.98
C ASN A 43 5.95 -3.23 11.92
N PHE A 44 4.65 -2.99 11.91
CA PHE A 44 4.01 -2.03 11.00
C PHE A 44 3.59 -0.77 11.75
N VAL A 45 3.79 0.37 11.13
CA VAL A 45 3.20 1.65 11.53
C VAL A 45 2.01 1.90 10.62
N VAL A 46 0.82 2.04 11.21
CA VAL A 46 -0.42 2.30 10.49
C VAL A 46 -0.89 3.70 10.83
N GLN A 47 -0.94 4.56 9.82
CA GLN A 47 -1.39 5.94 9.96
C GLN A 47 -2.72 6.14 9.25
N ASN A 48 -3.76 6.46 10.00
CA ASN A 48 -5.03 6.90 9.45
C ASN A 48 -5.02 8.43 9.30
N LYS A 49 -4.90 8.92 8.08
CA LYS A 49 -4.90 10.36 7.77
C LYS A 49 -6.30 10.92 7.63
N SER A 50 -7.32 10.06 7.56
CA SER A 50 -8.70 10.47 7.36
C SER A 50 -9.34 10.98 8.66
N ARG A 51 -10.52 11.60 8.52
CA ARG A 51 -11.35 12.04 9.66
C ARG A 51 -12.32 10.96 10.14
N VAL A 52 -12.28 9.79 9.53
CA VAL A 52 -13.14 8.64 9.83
C VAL A 52 -12.29 7.57 10.53
N ALA A 53 -12.77 7.04 11.63
CA ALA A 53 -12.11 5.92 12.30
C ALA A 53 -12.22 4.65 11.45
N ILE A 54 -11.15 3.86 11.42
CA ILE A 54 -11.13 2.52 10.85
C ILE A 54 -11.43 1.54 11.98
N GLU A 55 -12.50 0.78 11.86
CA GLU A 55 -12.90 -0.22 12.85
C GLU A 55 -12.16 -1.54 12.62
N SER A 56 -12.01 -1.94 11.37
CA SER A 56 -11.29 -3.13 10.93
C SER A 56 -10.71 -2.91 9.54
N MET A 57 -9.51 -3.41 9.30
CA MET A 57 -8.88 -3.46 7.98
C MET A 57 -8.00 -4.70 7.89
N LYS A 58 -8.55 -5.77 7.32
CA LYS A 58 -7.86 -7.05 7.18
C LYS A 58 -7.10 -7.10 5.86
N LEU A 59 -5.80 -7.25 5.96
CA LEU A 59 -4.90 -7.39 4.83
C LEU A 59 -4.54 -8.86 4.63
N ASP A 60 -4.64 -9.33 3.39
CA ASP A 60 -4.07 -10.59 2.93
C ASP A 60 -2.62 -10.33 2.52
N LEU A 61 -1.68 -10.79 3.33
CA LEU A 61 -0.25 -10.59 3.12
C LEU A 61 0.40 -11.86 2.58
N VAL A 62 1.24 -11.71 1.56
CA VAL A 62 2.06 -12.79 1.01
C VAL A 62 3.54 -12.43 1.15
N GLY A 63 4.28 -13.23 1.89
CA GLY A 63 5.73 -13.11 2.03
C GLY A 63 6.47 -13.87 0.95
N PHE A 64 7.49 -13.25 0.39
CA PHE A 64 8.40 -13.84 -0.58
C PHE A 64 9.82 -13.88 -0.01
N ASP A 65 10.55 -14.93 -0.33
CA ASP A 65 11.98 -14.99 -0.02
C ASP A 65 12.80 -14.07 -0.95
N THR A 66 14.11 -14.05 -0.73
CA THR A 66 15.05 -13.25 -1.54
C THR A 66 15.16 -13.73 -2.98
N ASP A 67 14.74 -14.95 -3.28
CA ASP A 67 14.74 -15.54 -4.62
C ASP A 67 13.38 -15.38 -5.34
N GLY A 68 12.38 -14.81 -4.65
CA GLY A 68 11.05 -14.56 -5.18
C GLY A 68 10.08 -15.72 -5.00
N GLY A 69 10.43 -16.72 -4.20
CA GLY A 69 9.54 -17.82 -3.82
C GLY A 69 8.54 -17.38 -2.75
N ILE A 70 7.29 -17.86 -2.82
CA ILE A 70 6.29 -17.65 -1.77
C ILE A 70 6.67 -18.50 -0.55
N VAL A 71 6.87 -17.85 0.59
CA VAL A 71 7.25 -18.54 1.83
C VAL A 71 6.17 -18.54 2.88
N ARG A 72 5.27 -17.53 2.84
CA ARG A 72 4.18 -17.44 3.82
C ARG A 72 3.01 -16.60 3.28
N ARG A 73 1.80 -16.95 3.72
CA ARG A 73 0.60 -16.14 3.55
C ARG A 73 -0.14 -16.03 4.87
N LEU A 74 -0.62 -14.85 5.22
CA LEU A 74 -1.38 -14.62 6.44
C LEU A 74 -2.37 -13.47 6.24
N ILE A 75 -3.49 -13.54 6.98
CA ILE A 75 -4.43 -12.43 7.07
C ILE A 75 -4.20 -11.74 8.41
N THR A 76 -3.99 -10.43 8.37
CA THR A 76 -3.76 -9.59 9.56
C THR A 76 -4.77 -8.48 9.64
N ASP A 77 -5.21 -8.11 10.85
CA ASP A 77 -6.05 -6.93 11.05
C ASP A 77 -5.20 -5.74 11.50
N MET A 78 -5.14 -4.70 10.68
CA MET A 78 -4.43 -3.45 10.97
C MET A 78 -5.26 -2.49 11.83
N GLY A 79 -6.58 -2.71 11.93
CA GLY A 79 -7.49 -1.93 12.78
C GLY A 79 -7.53 -2.41 14.25
N PRO A 80 -8.29 -1.73 15.12
CA PRO A 80 -8.91 -0.43 14.85
C PRO A 80 -7.89 0.71 14.88
N VAL A 81 -8.14 1.77 14.08
CA VAL A 81 -7.33 3.00 14.07
C VAL A 81 -8.25 4.21 14.08
N ARG A 82 -8.21 5.01 15.13
CA ARG A 82 -9.03 6.24 15.23
C ARG A 82 -8.67 7.22 14.11
N ALA A 83 -9.59 8.16 13.86
CA ALA A 83 -9.35 9.27 12.95
C ALA A 83 -8.08 10.05 13.32
N ALA A 84 -7.29 10.43 12.34
CA ALA A 84 -6.05 11.19 12.48
C ALA A 84 -5.05 10.58 13.50
N LYS A 85 -5.06 9.24 13.66
CA LYS A 85 -4.18 8.51 14.59
C LYS A 85 -3.19 7.62 13.86
N THR A 86 -2.07 7.41 14.53
CA THR A 86 -1.05 6.43 14.19
C THR A 86 -0.99 5.35 15.26
N VAL A 87 -0.90 4.09 14.85
CA VAL A 87 -0.75 2.92 15.73
C VAL A 87 0.36 2.02 15.22
N VAL A 88 0.90 1.19 16.10
CA VAL A 88 1.84 0.14 15.75
C VAL A 88 1.14 -1.21 15.84
N ARG A 89 1.40 -2.07 14.84
CA ARG A 89 0.94 -3.46 14.79
C ARG A 89 2.13 -4.37 14.58
N ALA A 90 2.18 -5.45 15.34
CA ALA A 90 3.25 -6.43 15.25
C ALA A 90 2.67 -7.81 14.96
N PHE A 91 3.24 -8.50 13.97
CA PHE A 91 2.87 -9.85 13.61
C PHE A 91 4.11 -10.73 13.55
N ILE A 92 4.01 -11.96 14.03
CA ILE A 92 5.08 -12.94 13.95
C ILE A 92 4.77 -13.88 12.80
N VAL A 93 5.72 -14.02 11.88
CA VAL A 93 5.68 -14.97 10.78
C VAL A 93 6.72 -16.05 10.99
N ASP A 94 6.35 -17.27 10.63
CA ASP A 94 7.18 -18.47 10.82
C ASP A 94 8.17 -18.61 9.64
N ILE A 95 9.11 -17.68 9.58
CA ILE A 95 10.22 -17.60 8.62
C ILE A 95 11.36 -16.83 9.28
N ASP A 96 12.59 -17.16 8.95
CA ASP A 96 13.75 -16.35 9.33
C ASP A 96 13.69 -14.98 8.64
N CYS A 97 13.91 -13.88 9.41
CA CYS A 97 13.92 -12.53 8.86
C CYS A 97 14.92 -12.36 7.71
N HIS A 98 16.07 -13.07 7.72
CA HIS A 98 17.08 -13.00 6.66
C HIS A 98 16.61 -13.60 5.34
N GLN A 99 15.62 -14.48 5.38
CA GLN A 99 15.04 -15.08 4.18
C GLN A 99 13.95 -14.20 3.54
N LEU A 100 13.38 -13.26 4.31
CA LEU A 100 12.29 -12.40 3.81
C LEU A 100 12.83 -11.31 2.89
N GLY A 101 12.40 -11.32 1.61
CA GLY A 101 12.78 -10.33 0.60
C GLY A 101 11.69 -9.35 0.24
N ALA A 102 10.41 -9.75 0.37
CA ALA A 102 9.28 -8.88 0.07
C ALA A 102 8.00 -9.31 0.80
N VAL A 103 7.10 -8.36 1.01
CA VAL A 103 5.73 -8.56 1.48
C VAL A 103 4.77 -7.89 0.50
N LEU A 104 3.90 -8.67 -0.12
CA LEU A 104 2.82 -8.21 -0.98
C LEU A 104 1.55 -8.04 -0.15
N VAL A 105 0.91 -6.89 -0.23
CA VAL A 105 -0.50 -6.76 0.14
C VAL A 105 -1.32 -7.25 -1.04
N ASN A 106 -1.67 -8.53 -1.03
CA ASN A 106 -2.39 -9.19 -2.12
C ASN A 106 -3.82 -8.66 -2.25
N ASP A 107 -4.46 -8.39 -1.11
CA ASP A 107 -5.83 -7.88 -1.07
C ASP A 107 -6.17 -7.26 0.29
N VAL A 108 -7.25 -6.47 0.33
CA VAL A 108 -7.97 -6.10 1.54
C VAL A 108 -9.22 -6.98 1.61
N THR A 109 -9.24 -7.92 2.55
CA THR A 109 -10.32 -8.90 2.66
C THR A 109 -11.51 -8.43 3.49
N ALA A 110 -11.31 -7.44 4.34
CA ALA A 110 -12.36 -6.74 5.09
C ALA A 110 -11.93 -5.31 5.40
N CYS A 111 -12.88 -4.38 5.35
CA CYS A 111 -12.65 -2.99 5.70
C CYS A 111 -13.96 -2.39 6.25
N ALA A 112 -13.87 -1.76 7.43
CA ALA A 112 -15.03 -1.12 8.07
C ALA A 112 -14.60 0.23 8.72
N PRO A 113 -15.34 1.31 8.46
CA PRO A 113 -16.38 1.44 7.44
C PRO A 113 -15.75 1.48 6.04
N GLY A 114 -16.45 0.93 5.04
CA GLY A 114 -16.03 0.97 3.64
C GLY A 114 -16.06 -0.41 2.98
N GLU A 115 -15.68 -0.40 1.71
CA GLU A 115 -15.60 -1.60 0.88
C GLU A 115 -14.13 -1.99 0.65
N PRO A 116 -13.80 -3.30 0.63
CA PRO A 116 -12.42 -3.77 0.51
C PRO A 116 -11.64 -3.18 -0.68
N GLY A 117 -12.25 -3.12 -1.86
CA GLY A 117 -11.62 -2.55 -3.05
C GLY A 117 -11.26 -1.07 -2.90
N THR A 118 -12.19 -0.27 -2.38
CA THR A 118 -11.93 1.16 -2.11
C THR A 118 -10.85 1.36 -1.06
N CYS A 119 -10.82 0.50 -0.03
CA CYS A 119 -9.76 0.53 0.98
C CYS A 119 -8.40 0.15 0.40
N LEU A 120 -8.34 -0.84 -0.50
CA LEU A 120 -7.10 -1.21 -1.20
C LEU A 120 -6.59 -0.07 -2.08
N ASP A 121 -7.48 0.59 -2.82
CA ASP A 121 -7.11 1.71 -3.69
C ASP A 121 -6.54 2.89 -2.89
N GLY A 122 -7.16 3.22 -1.76
CA GLY A 122 -6.73 4.30 -0.85
C GLY A 122 -5.59 3.93 0.12
N LEU A 123 -5.01 2.72 -0.01
CA LEU A 123 -3.93 2.26 0.85
C LEU A 123 -2.56 2.68 0.31
N GLY A 124 -1.84 3.52 1.04
CA GLY A 124 -0.44 3.83 0.79
C GLY A 124 0.48 2.84 1.50
N LEU A 125 1.53 2.39 0.81
CA LEU A 125 2.49 1.42 1.32
C LEU A 125 3.91 1.95 1.27
N SER A 126 4.70 1.67 2.30
CA SER A 126 6.14 1.94 2.32
C SER A 126 6.89 0.94 3.19
N SER A 127 8.19 0.84 2.98
CA SER A 127 9.08 0.05 3.83
C SER A 127 10.30 0.88 4.23
N ARG A 128 10.62 0.90 5.52
CA ARG A 128 11.89 1.42 6.05
C ARG A 128 12.96 0.34 6.09
N VAL A 129 12.55 -0.92 5.98
CA VAL A 129 13.47 -2.07 5.95
C VAL A 129 14.02 -2.20 4.54
N LYS A 130 15.28 -1.79 4.33
CA LYS A 130 15.90 -1.72 2.99
C LYS A 130 15.96 -3.06 2.27
N THR A 131 15.99 -4.16 3.02
CA THR A 131 16.09 -5.53 2.49
C THR A 131 14.73 -6.16 2.19
N VAL A 132 13.62 -5.54 2.62
CA VAL A 132 12.26 -6.07 2.44
C VAL A 132 11.35 -5.03 1.81
N ARG A 133 10.85 -5.31 0.62
CA ARG A 133 9.86 -4.44 -0.05
C ARG A 133 8.47 -4.70 0.51
N LEU A 134 7.67 -3.63 0.64
CA LEU A 134 6.23 -3.70 0.88
C LEU A 134 5.52 -3.05 -0.31
N TYR A 135 4.60 -3.77 -0.94
CA TYR A 135 3.91 -3.34 -2.16
C TYR A 135 2.52 -3.99 -2.33
N LYS A 136 1.73 -3.49 -3.28
CA LYS A 136 0.43 -4.02 -3.72
C LYS A 136 0.36 -4.09 -5.22
#